data_2da29618b336491a4c783bbfe2c8d1f5
#
_entry.id   2da29618b336491a4c783bbfe2c8d1f5
#
_cell.length_a   1.000
_cell.length_b   1.000
_cell.length_c   1.000
_cell.angle_alpha   90.00
_cell.angle_beta   90.00
_cell.angle_gamma   90.00
#
_symmetry.space_group_name_H-M   'P 1'
#
loop_
_entity.id
_entity.type
_entity.pdbx_description
1 polymer ?
#
loop_
_entity_poly.entity_id
_entity_poly.type
_entity_poly.pdbx_seq_one_letter_code
_entity_poly.pdbx_strand_id
1 'polypeptide(L)'
;CIRDSSLPGLVVDIYGPVAVIQCHSAGMYHARMQIAEALRTVYGARLTAIYDKSSQTLPFKAALGAVDGYLWGTSDHASHIVLENGERFCVNWEKGQKTGFFLDQRENRQLVKRYAKGRTVLNTFCYTGGFSVYALSGGAGEVCSVDSSERAVALATENMQLNFGDNAAHSEVAADAVDYLKDIGDKYDLII
;
A
#
# COMPACT_ATOMS: atom_id res chain seq x y z
N CYS A 1 12.78 6.63 2.11
CA CYS A 1 13.25 7.26 0.86
C CYS A 1 14.56 6.63 0.41
N ILE A 2 14.66 6.21 -0.84
CA ILE A 2 15.83 5.47 -1.40
C ILE A 2 17.15 6.26 -1.29
N ARG A 3 17.10 7.59 -1.16
CA ARG A 3 18.29 8.44 -1.10
C ARG A 3 18.97 8.47 0.26
N ASP A 4 18.25 8.16 1.32
CA ASP A 4 18.71 8.38 2.70
C ASP A 4 19.34 7.13 3.31
N SER A 5 19.16 5.95 2.66
CA SER A 5 19.62 4.66 3.19
C SER A 5 21.05 4.28 2.76
N SER A 6 21.72 5.06 1.91
CA SER A 6 23.02 4.74 1.30
C SER A 6 23.02 3.45 0.44
N LEU A 7 21.85 2.89 0.16
CA LEU A 7 21.64 1.71 -0.68
C LEU A 7 20.68 2.05 -1.84
N PRO A 8 21.10 2.89 -2.80
CA PRO A 8 20.23 3.29 -3.91
C PRO A 8 19.83 2.07 -4.74
N GLY A 9 18.53 2.03 -5.10
CA GLY A 9 17.98 0.91 -5.86
C GLY A 9 17.49 -0.27 -5.01
N LEU A 10 17.41 -0.12 -3.69
CA LEU A 10 16.79 -1.09 -2.79
C LEU A 10 15.63 -0.43 -2.04
N VAL A 11 14.49 -1.09 -2.01
CA VAL A 11 13.35 -0.80 -1.11
C VAL A 11 13.14 -2.02 -0.23
N VAL A 12 12.97 -1.78 1.08
CA VAL A 12 12.61 -2.82 2.05
C VAL A 12 11.48 -2.28 2.90
N ASP A 13 10.33 -2.92 2.81
CA ASP A 13 9.15 -2.63 3.63
C ASP A 13 8.85 -3.80 4.55
N ILE A 14 8.51 -3.50 5.81
CA ILE A 14 8.23 -4.51 6.83
C ILE A 14 6.73 -4.49 7.15
N TYR A 15 6.07 -5.61 6.92
CA TYR A 15 4.66 -5.84 7.20
C TYR A 15 4.52 -6.93 8.29
N GLY A 16 4.41 -6.49 9.54
CA GLY A 16 4.44 -7.42 10.67
C GLY A 16 5.70 -8.28 10.67
N PRO A 17 5.60 -9.62 10.55
CA PRO A 17 6.76 -10.51 10.55
C PRO A 17 7.36 -10.76 9.15
N VAL A 18 6.88 -10.08 8.11
CA VAL A 18 7.34 -10.29 6.72
C VAL A 18 8.06 -9.04 6.21
N ALA A 19 9.26 -9.22 5.69
CA ALA A 19 9.96 -8.20 4.92
C ALA A 19 9.68 -8.40 3.42
N VAL A 20 9.32 -7.33 2.73
CA VAL A 20 9.17 -7.31 1.27
C VAL A 20 10.28 -6.46 0.69
N ILE A 21 11.05 -7.03 -0.21
CA ILE A 21 12.16 -6.32 -0.89
C ILE A 21 11.82 -6.07 -2.34
N GLN A 22 12.24 -4.91 -2.85
CA GLN A 22 12.25 -4.59 -4.27
C GLN A 22 13.61 -4.06 -4.67
N CYS A 23 14.21 -4.69 -5.66
CA CYS A 23 15.47 -4.27 -6.26
C CYS A 23 15.18 -3.50 -7.55
N HIS A 24 15.71 -2.28 -7.65
CA HIS A 24 15.56 -1.40 -8.82
C HIS A 24 16.85 -1.31 -9.63
N SER A 25 17.87 -2.09 -9.29
CA SER A 25 19.13 -2.20 -10.03
C SER A 25 19.63 -3.63 -10.04
N ALA A 26 20.39 -3.97 -11.08
CA ALA A 26 20.98 -5.30 -11.22
C ALA A 26 21.90 -5.64 -10.02
N GLY A 27 22.69 -4.67 -9.55
CA GLY A 27 23.57 -4.86 -8.40
C GLY A 27 22.83 -5.26 -7.14
N MET A 28 21.72 -4.57 -6.81
CA MET A 28 20.90 -4.92 -5.65
C MET A 28 20.22 -6.28 -5.83
N TYR A 29 19.76 -6.60 -7.03
CA TYR A 29 19.18 -7.91 -7.32
C TYR A 29 20.16 -9.05 -7.14
N HIS A 30 21.40 -8.90 -7.62
CA HIS A 30 22.46 -9.89 -7.40
C HIS A 30 22.81 -10.05 -5.92
N ALA A 31 22.74 -8.97 -5.15
CA ALA A 31 23.02 -8.97 -3.72
C ALA A 31 21.80 -9.37 -2.85
N ARG A 32 20.63 -9.69 -3.43
CA ARG A 32 19.37 -9.90 -2.67
C ARG A 32 19.46 -10.98 -1.58
N MET A 33 20.26 -12.03 -1.81
CA MET A 33 20.45 -13.08 -0.80
C MET A 33 21.28 -12.59 0.41
N GLN A 34 22.31 -11.78 0.17
CA GLN A 34 23.10 -11.16 1.24
C GLN A 34 22.25 -10.12 2.00
N ILE A 35 21.40 -9.38 1.28
CA ILE A 35 20.43 -8.45 1.88
C ILE A 35 19.44 -9.22 2.78
N ALA A 36 18.91 -10.34 2.30
CA ALA A 36 18.01 -11.18 3.08
C ALA A 36 18.69 -11.72 4.36
N GLU A 37 19.94 -12.15 4.27
CA GLU A 37 20.69 -12.63 5.44
C GLU A 37 20.98 -11.49 6.44
N ALA A 38 21.32 -10.29 5.96
CA ALA A 38 21.49 -9.11 6.79
C ALA A 38 20.18 -8.75 7.53
N LEU A 39 19.02 -8.78 6.83
CA LEU A 39 17.72 -8.55 7.45
C LEU A 39 17.41 -9.59 8.54
N ARG A 40 17.69 -10.85 8.30
CA ARG A 40 17.53 -11.92 9.31
C ARG A 40 18.41 -11.66 10.53
N THR A 41 19.64 -11.26 10.32
CA THR A 41 20.57 -10.95 11.41
C THR A 41 20.09 -9.77 12.25
N VAL A 42 19.63 -8.69 11.61
CA VAL A 42 19.19 -7.46 12.29
C VAL A 42 17.86 -7.64 13.02
N TYR A 43 16.90 -8.29 12.38
CA TYR A 43 15.53 -8.43 12.90
C TYR A 43 15.36 -9.69 13.76
N GLY A 44 16.19 -10.72 13.57
CA GLY A 44 16.12 -11.97 14.32
C GLY A 44 14.74 -12.62 14.27
N ALA A 45 14.24 -13.05 15.42
CA ALA A 45 12.94 -13.72 15.55
C ALA A 45 11.72 -12.83 15.22
N ARG A 46 11.90 -11.51 14.97
CA ARG A 46 10.83 -10.61 14.54
C ARG A 46 10.43 -10.82 13.08
N LEU A 47 11.30 -11.42 12.26
CA LEU A 47 10.96 -11.81 10.88
C LEU A 47 10.76 -13.32 10.81
N THR A 48 9.71 -13.72 10.09
CA THR A 48 9.42 -15.12 9.76
C THR A 48 9.55 -15.40 8.27
N ALA A 49 9.49 -14.35 7.42
CA ALA A 49 9.66 -14.50 5.98
C ALA A 49 10.25 -13.24 5.32
N ILE A 50 10.89 -13.45 4.17
CA ILE A 50 11.38 -12.38 3.29
C ILE A 50 10.91 -12.70 1.88
N TYR A 51 10.15 -11.78 1.28
CA TYR A 51 9.58 -11.90 -0.06
C TYR A 51 10.29 -10.94 -1.03
N ASP A 52 10.79 -11.45 -2.14
CA ASP A 52 11.35 -10.65 -3.24
C ASP A 52 10.25 -10.34 -4.25
N LYS A 53 10.02 -9.07 -4.49
CA LYS A 53 9.05 -8.54 -5.45
C LYS A 53 9.73 -7.65 -6.49
N SER A 54 10.84 -8.12 -7.04
CA SER A 54 11.71 -7.33 -7.91
C SER A 54 11.44 -7.51 -9.40
N SER A 55 10.67 -8.53 -9.82
CA SER A 55 10.53 -8.90 -11.24
C SER A 55 10.09 -7.74 -12.13
N GLN A 56 9.21 -6.86 -11.62
CA GLN A 56 8.68 -5.73 -12.38
C GLN A 56 9.47 -4.42 -12.20
N THR A 57 10.40 -4.37 -11.24
CA THR A 57 11.15 -3.15 -10.91
C THR A 57 12.57 -3.15 -11.50
N LEU A 58 13.01 -4.29 -11.98
CA LEU A 58 14.35 -4.45 -12.57
C LEU A 58 14.45 -3.81 -13.94
N PRO A 59 15.62 -3.28 -14.31
CA PRO A 59 15.93 -2.92 -15.70
C PRO A 59 15.76 -4.14 -16.61
N PHE A 60 15.27 -3.92 -17.84
CA PHE A 60 14.93 -4.98 -18.80
C PHE A 60 16.00 -6.08 -18.95
N LYS A 61 17.29 -5.71 -19.00
CA LYS A 61 18.40 -6.67 -19.13
C LYS A 61 18.61 -7.55 -17.90
N ALA A 62 18.21 -7.10 -16.72
CA ALA A 62 18.33 -7.86 -15.47
C ALA A 62 17.07 -8.66 -15.15
N ALA A 63 15.94 -8.33 -15.78
CA ALA A 63 14.65 -8.99 -15.54
C ALA A 63 14.52 -10.36 -16.21
N LEU A 64 15.45 -10.75 -17.07
CA LEU A 64 15.43 -12.06 -17.73
C LEU A 64 15.55 -13.18 -16.69
N GLY A 65 14.45 -13.91 -16.50
CA GLY A 65 14.37 -15.03 -15.54
C GLY A 65 14.11 -14.63 -14.08
N ALA A 66 13.91 -13.34 -13.79
CA ALA A 66 13.54 -12.90 -12.45
C ALA A 66 12.09 -13.27 -12.15
N VAL A 67 11.88 -13.96 -11.04
CA VAL A 67 10.55 -14.38 -10.55
C VAL A 67 10.41 -13.89 -9.12
N ASP A 68 9.25 -13.31 -8.81
CA ASP A 68 8.91 -12.94 -7.44
C ASP A 68 8.72 -14.18 -6.58
N GLY A 69 9.13 -14.12 -5.32
CA GLY A 69 8.99 -15.26 -4.42
C GLY A 69 9.69 -15.08 -3.08
N TYR A 70 9.51 -16.06 -2.20
CA TYR A 70 10.17 -16.07 -0.90
C TYR A 70 11.66 -16.41 -1.02
N LEU A 71 12.52 -15.53 -0.50
CA LEU A 71 13.96 -15.78 -0.35
C LEU A 71 14.27 -16.55 0.92
N TRP A 72 13.42 -16.39 1.92
CA TRP A 72 13.54 -17.08 3.19
C TRP A 72 12.19 -17.18 3.88
N GLY A 73 11.96 -18.30 4.56
CA GLY A 73 10.69 -18.58 5.23
C GLY A 73 9.51 -18.61 4.27
N THR A 74 8.33 -18.66 4.82
CA THR A 74 7.05 -18.58 4.09
C THR A 74 6.02 -17.88 4.97
N SER A 75 4.97 -17.37 4.36
CA SER A 75 3.78 -16.92 5.07
C SER A 75 2.58 -17.74 4.58
N ASP A 76 1.80 -18.26 5.51
CA ASP A 76 0.57 -19.01 5.18
C ASP A 76 -0.51 -18.10 4.57
N HIS A 77 -0.33 -16.79 4.71
CA HIS A 77 -1.24 -15.78 4.19
C HIS A 77 -0.49 -14.78 3.31
N ALA A 78 -0.92 -14.63 2.07
CA ALA A 78 -0.42 -13.60 1.15
C ALA A 78 -0.88 -12.18 1.53
N SER A 79 -1.77 -12.05 2.50
CA SER A 79 -2.24 -10.79 3.05
C SER A 79 -2.10 -10.77 4.57
N HIS A 80 -1.81 -9.60 5.12
CA HIS A 80 -1.65 -9.41 6.55
C HIS A 80 -2.30 -8.10 6.99
N ILE A 81 -2.96 -8.13 8.14
CA ILE A 81 -3.49 -6.90 8.73
C ILE A 81 -2.35 -6.19 9.45
N VAL A 82 -2.05 -4.99 9.00
CA VAL A 82 -1.03 -4.13 9.59
C VAL A 82 -1.65 -2.89 10.20
N LEU A 83 -0.92 -2.28 11.13
CA LEU A 83 -1.31 -1.02 11.78
C LEU A 83 -0.45 0.12 11.28
N GLU A 84 -1.08 1.21 10.87
CA GLU A 84 -0.44 2.49 10.61
C GLU A 84 -1.16 3.59 11.38
N ASN A 85 -0.49 4.19 12.38
CA ASN A 85 -1.06 5.26 13.24
C ASN A 85 -2.40 4.88 13.91
N GLY A 86 -2.61 3.60 14.20
CA GLY A 86 -3.83 3.08 14.81
C GLY A 86 -4.87 2.57 13.82
N GLU A 87 -4.78 2.94 12.55
CA GLU A 87 -5.65 2.43 11.48
C GLU A 87 -5.18 1.06 10.98
N ARG A 88 -6.11 0.19 10.60
CA ARG A 88 -5.86 -1.17 10.14
C ARG A 88 -5.90 -1.25 8.62
N PHE A 89 -4.96 -1.98 8.03
CA PHE A 89 -4.93 -2.19 6.58
C PHE A 89 -4.63 -3.65 6.25
N CYS A 90 -5.42 -4.22 5.34
CA CYS A 90 -5.13 -5.48 4.70
C CYS A 90 -4.09 -5.23 3.60
N VAL A 91 -2.86 -5.73 3.79
CA VAL A 91 -1.76 -5.59 2.83
C VAL A 91 -1.48 -6.93 2.18
N ASN A 92 -1.53 -6.97 0.86
CA ASN A 92 -1.18 -8.14 0.07
C ASN A 92 0.09 -7.85 -0.74
N TRP A 93 1.23 -8.38 -0.29
CA TRP A 93 2.51 -8.14 -0.97
C TRP A 93 2.68 -8.94 -2.26
N GLU A 94 2.05 -10.09 -2.42
CA GLU A 94 2.17 -10.88 -3.65
C GLU A 94 1.44 -10.23 -4.82
N LYS A 95 0.19 -9.79 -4.59
CA LYS A 95 -0.71 -9.31 -5.63
C LYS A 95 -0.92 -7.79 -5.63
N GLY A 96 -0.51 -7.08 -4.60
CA GLY A 96 -0.63 -5.63 -4.48
C GLY A 96 0.38 -4.89 -5.35
N GLN A 97 0.17 -3.59 -5.52
CA GLN A 97 1.13 -2.72 -6.19
C GLN A 97 2.36 -2.46 -5.30
N LYS A 98 3.49 -2.10 -5.88
CA LYS A 98 4.77 -1.93 -5.17
C LYS A 98 5.03 -3.12 -4.23
N THR A 99 5.31 -2.85 -2.97
CA THR A 99 5.49 -3.86 -1.92
C THR A 99 4.18 -4.37 -1.31
N GLY A 100 3.02 -3.86 -1.75
CA GLY A 100 1.69 -4.18 -1.25
C GLY A 100 0.92 -2.98 -0.69
N PHE A 101 1.63 -1.96 -0.21
CA PHE A 101 1.06 -0.72 0.32
C PHE A 101 2.00 0.48 0.06
N PHE A 102 1.45 1.70 0.08
CA PHE A 102 2.21 2.93 -0.19
C PHE A 102 2.65 3.58 1.14
N LEU A 103 3.68 3.02 1.79
CA LEU A 103 4.18 3.52 3.08
C LEU A 103 4.73 4.95 2.99
N ASP A 104 5.22 5.36 1.81
CA ASP A 104 5.71 6.71 1.53
C ASP A 104 4.62 7.79 1.64
N GLN A 105 3.33 7.42 1.57
CA GLN A 105 2.20 8.32 1.68
C GLN A 105 1.67 8.51 3.12
N ARG A 106 2.31 7.95 4.12
CA ARG A 106 1.86 7.99 5.53
C ARG A 106 1.59 9.41 6.03
N GLU A 107 2.50 10.32 5.81
CA GLU A 107 2.36 11.71 6.26
C GLU A 107 1.24 12.44 5.50
N ASN A 108 1.11 12.17 4.20
CA ASN A 108 0.02 12.73 3.39
C ASN A 108 -1.34 12.22 3.86
N ARG A 109 -1.46 10.95 4.22
CA ARG A 109 -2.67 10.41 4.84
C ARG A 109 -3.01 11.11 6.15
N GLN A 110 -2.01 11.39 6.99
CA GLN A 110 -2.21 12.17 8.22
C GLN A 110 -2.68 13.59 7.95
N LEU A 111 -2.22 14.24 6.88
CA LEU A 111 -2.71 15.56 6.48
C LEU A 111 -4.19 15.48 6.10
N VAL A 112 -4.59 14.50 5.29
CA VAL A 112 -6.01 14.29 4.94
C VAL A 112 -6.86 14.11 6.19
N LYS A 113 -6.43 13.30 7.16
CA LYS A 113 -7.11 13.14 8.46
C LYS A 113 -7.39 14.48 9.16
N ARG A 114 -6.43 15.42 9.12
CA ARG A 114 -6.57 16.74 9.75
C ARG A 114 -7.59 17.63 9.03
N TYR A 115 -7.69 17.51 7.70
CA TYR A 115 -8.56 18.37 6.89
C TYR A 115 -9.95 17.79 6.62
N ALA A 116 -10.19 16.52 6.95
CA ALA A 116 -11.42 15.82 6.58
C ALA A 116 -12.63 16.12 7.46
N LYS A 117 -12.44 16.64 8.66
CA LYS A 117 -13.52 16.78 9.66
C LYS A 117 -14.75 17.53 9.13
N GLY A 118 -15.90 16.86 9.16
CA GLY A 118 -17.20 17.40 8.75
C GLY A 118 -17.35 17.59 7.24
N ARG A 119 -16.42 17.12 6.44
CA ARG A 119 -16.39 17.29 4.98
C ARG A 119 -16.89 16.05 4.26
N THR A 120 -17.44 16.27 3.07
CA THR A 120 -17.66 15.25 2.05
C THR A 120 -16.38 15.10 1.23
N VAL A 121 -15.79 13.91 1.21
CA VAL A 121 -14.46 13.66 0.65
C VAL A 121 -14.54 12.73 -0.55
N LEU A 122 -13.88 13.11 -1.65
CA LEU A 122 -13.65 12.26 -2.81
C LEU A 122 -12.18 11.82 -2.83
N ASN A 123 -11.94 10.53 -2.82
CA ASN A 123 -10.62 9.93 -3.01
C ASN A 123 -10.54 9.28 -4.40
N THR A 124 -9.87 9.95 -5.34
CA THR A 124 -9.64 9.45 -6.70
C THR A 124 -8.37 8.58 -6.74
N PHE A 125 -8.35 7.60 -7.66
CA PHE A 125 -7.24 6.63 -7.73
C PHE A 125 -7.00 5.97 -6.37
N CYS A 126 -8.09 5.58 -5.72
CA CYS A 126 -8.10 5.27 -4.28
C CYS A 126 -7.25 4.04 -3.91
N TYR A 127 -6.93 3.16 -4.87
CA TYR A 127 -6.22 1.90 -4.65
C TYR A 127 -6.86 1.11 -3.50
N THR A 128 -6.14 0.85 -2.42
CA THR A 128 -6.65 0.14 -1.23
C THR A 128 -7.39 1.04 -0.23
N GLY A 129 -7.77 2.25 -0.62
CA GLY A 129 -8.55 3.17 0.22
C GLY A 129 -7.79 3.78 1.40
N GLY A 130 -6.45 3.79 1.37
CA GLY A 130 -5.65 4.30 2.48
C GLY A 130 -6.00 5.73 2.88
N PHE A 131 -6.21 6.62 1.92
CA PHE A 131 -6.65 7.99 2.19
C PHE A 131 -8.11 8.05 2.67
N SER A 132 -8.99 7.18 2.16
CA SER A 132 -10.39 7.09 2.57
C SER A 132 -10.54 6.70 4.04
N VAL A 133 -9.78 5.70 4.49
CA VAL A 133 -9.73 5.31 5.91
C VAL A 133 -9.30 6.48 6.79
N TYR A 134 -8.24 7.19 6.40
CA TYR A 134 -7.77 8.35 7.15
C TYR A 134 -8.76 9.54 7.12
N ALA A 135 -9.45 9.76 6.01
CA ALA A 135 -10.48 10.79 5.92
C ALA A 135 -11.63 10.50 6.88
N LEU A 136 -12.18 9.28 6.89
CA LEU A 136 -13.28 8.91 7.77
C LEU A 136 -12.83 8.90 9.25
N SER A 137 -11.64 8.39 9.55
CA SER A 137 -11.03 8.46 10.89
C SER A 137 -10.80 9.91 11.35
N GLY A 138 -10.61 10.84 10.43
CA GLY A 138 -10.53 12.28 10.70
C GLY A 138 -11.86 12.96 10.94
N GLY A 139 -12.98 12.23 10.86
CA GLY A 139 -14.33 12.74 11.06
C GLY A 139 -14.96 13.33 9.80
N ALA A 140 -14.60 12.83 8.61
CA ALA A 140 -15.35 13.12 7.39
C ALA A 140 -16.83 12.71 7.58
N GLY A 141 -17.75 13.49 7.04
CA GLY A 141 -19.17 13.16 7.05
C GLY A 141 -19.51 12.02 6.09
N GLU A 142 -18.84 12.01 4.95
CA GLU A 142 -18.97 10.97 3.92
C GLU A 142 -17.66 10.88 3.12
N VAL A 143 -17.34 9.69 2.66
CA VAL A 143 -16.17 9.45 1.79
C VAL A 143 -16.58 8.60 0.59
N CYS A 144 -16.26 9.07 -0.61
CA CYS A 144 -16.39 8.30 -1.85
C CYS A 144 -15.01 7.89 -2.36
N SER A 145 -14.82 6.62 -2.63
CA SER A 145 -13.59 6.07 -3.23
C SER A 145 -13.79 5.70 -4.68
N VAL A 146 -12.95 6.21 -5.57
CA VAL A 146 -13.01 5.94 -7.01
C VAL A 146 -11.69 5.35 -7.50
N ASP A 147 -11.76 4.23 -8.20
CA ASP A 147 -10.63 3.62 -8.91
C ASP A 147 -11.14 2.87 -10.14
N SER A 148 -10.35 2.80 -11.20
CA SER A 148 -10.69 2.04 -12.41
C SER A 148 -10.63 0.52 -12.20
N SER A 149 -9.95 0.07 -11.15
CA SER A 149 -9.78 -1.34 -10.79
C SER A 149 -10.85 -1.78 -9.79
N GLU A 150 -11.80 -2.62 -10.20
CA GLU A 150 -12.78 -3.24 -9.30
C GLU A 150 -12.12 -3.92 -8.09
N ARG A 151 -10.95 -4.51 -8.31
CA ARG A 151 -10.18 -5.14 -7.23
C ARG A 151 -9.64 -4.12 -6.23
N ALA A 152 -9.20 -2.95 -6.69
CA ALA A 152 -8.75 -1.87 -5.82
C ALA A 152 -9.92 -1.35 -4.98
N VAL A 153 -11.07 -1.14 -5.60
CA VAL A 153 -12.31 -0.73 -4.96
C VAL A 153 -12.75 -1.74 -3.89
N ALA A 154 -12.73 -3.03 -4.20
CA ALA A 154 -13.06 -4.08 -3.23
C ALA A 154 -12.11 -4.09 -2.01
N LEU A 155 -10.81 -3.87 -2.23
CA LEU A 155 -9.84 -3.74 -1.14
C LEU A 155 -10.04 -2.47 -0.31
N ALA A 156 -10.46 -1.37 -0.93
CA ALA A 156 -10.82 -0.14 -0.22
C ALA A 156 -12.03 -0.39 0.70
N THR A 157 -13.05 -1.06 0.21
CA THR A 157 -14.23 -1.47 1.00
C THR A 157 -13.84 -2.38 2.16
N GLU A 158 -13.00 -3.38 1.92
CA GLU A 158 -12.47 -4.27 2.98
C GLU A 158 -11.75 -3.47 4.08
N ASN A 159 -10.88 -2.53 3.70
CA ASN A 159 -10.16 -1.69 4.65
C ASN A 159 -11.09 -0.73 5.42
N MET A 160 -12.15 -0.23 4.78
CA MET A 160 -13.18 0.57 5.45
C MET A 160 -13.95 -0.25 6.47
N GLN A 161 -14.42 -1.44 6.11
CA GLN A 161 -15.12 -2.36 7.02
C GLN A 161 -14.24 -2.79 8.20
N LEU A 162 -12.94 -3.04 7.95
CA LEU A 162 -11.97 -3.42 8.98
C LEU A 162 -11.82 -2.36 10.09
N ASN A 163 -12.01 -1.07 9.75
CA ASN A 163 -11.85 0.04 10.68
C ASN A 163 -13.18 0.54 11.28
N PHE A 164 -14.25 0.54 10.48
CA PHE A 164 -15.52 1.23 10.84
C PHE A 164 -16.73 0.30 10.82
N GLY A 165 -16.57 -0.96 10.42
CA GLY A 165 -17.67 -1.91 10.25
C GLY A 165 -18.57 -1.58 9.06
N ASP A 166 -19.74 -2.25 9.00
CA ASP A 166 -20.64 -2.18 7.85
C ASP A 166 -21.42 -0.85 7.74
N ASN A 167 -21.42 -0.04 8.77
CA ASN A 167 -22.12 1.26 8.82
C ASN A 167 -21.20 2.45 8.50
N ALA A 168 -20.05 2.22 7.89
CA ALA A 168 -19.16 3.30 7.45
C ALA A 168 -19.91 4.23 6.48
N ALA A 169 -19.76 5.54 6.67
CA ALA A 169 -20.27 6.55 5.73
C ALA A 169 -19.33 6.59 4.50
N HIS A 170 -19.31 5.51 3.75
CA HIS A 170 -18.44 5.26 2.63
C HIS A 170 -19.20 4.71 1.44
N SER A 171 -18.89 5.25 0.27
CA SER A 171 -19.33 4.74 -1.02
C SER A 171 -18.13 4.47 -1.92
N GLU A 172 -18.29 3.53 -2.85
CA GLU A 172 -17.26 3.15 -3.79
C GLU A 172 -17.77 3.12 -5.22
N VAL A 173 -16.91 3.50 -6.16
CA VAL A 173 -17.20 3.52 -7.59
C VAL A 173 -16.03 2.95 -8.38
N ALA A 174 -16.28 1.88 -9.13
CA ALA A 174 -15.34 1.35 -10.10
C ALA A 174 -15.50 2.12 -11.43
N ALA A 175 -14.69 3.14 -11.66
CA ALA A 175 -14.74 3.99 -12.83
C ALA A 175 -13.39 4.66 -13.13
N ASP A 176 -13.21 5.12 -14.37
CA ASP A 176 -12.11 6.06 -14.65
C ASP A 176 -12.33 7.35 -13.88
N ALA A 177 -11.32 7.73 -13.07
CA ALA A 177 -11.43 8.88 -12.18
C ALA A 177 -11.58 10.20 -12.95
N VAL A 178 -10.95 10.33 -14.13
CA VAL A 178 -11.04 11.54 -14.96
C VAL A 178 -12.45 11.69 -15.54
N ASP A 179 -13.03 10.58 -15.97
CA ASP A 179 -14.42 10.57 -16.48
C ASP A 179 -15.41 10.84 -15.35
N TYR A 180 -15.21 10.22 -14.19
CA TYR A 180 -16.03 10.46 -13.00
C TYR A 180 -16.03 11.93 -12.58
N LEU A 181 -14.88 12.59 -12.62
CA LEU A 181 -14.72 14.01 -12.25
C LEU A 181 -15.48 15.00 -13.17
N LYS A 182 -15.85 14.60 -14.40
CA LYS A 182 -16.59 15.49 -15.33
C LYS A 182 -18.02 15.79 -14.86
N ASP A 183 -18.62 14.89 -14.09
CA ASP A 183 -20.04 14.94 -13.73
C ASP A 183 -20.33 15.09 -12.24
N ILE A 184 -19.30 15.40 -11.41
CA ILE A 184 -19.47 15.46 -9.95
C ILE A 184 -20.20 16.72 -9.44
N GLY A 185 -20.21 17.82 -10.21
CA GLY A 185 -20.71 19.12 -9.71
C GLY A 185 -20.03 19.56 -8.42
N ASP A 186 -20.76 20.24 -7.54
CA ASP A 186 -20.25 20.76 -6.24
C ASP A 186 -20.51 19.78 -5.07
N LYS A 187 -20.31 18.47 -5.29
CA LYS A 187 -20.65 17.44 -4.32
C LYS A 187 -19.62 17.26 -3.21
N TYR A 188 -18.38 17.67 -3.40
CA TYR A 188 -17.27 17.34 -2.50
C TYR A 188 -16.56 18.58 -2.00
N ASP A 189 -16.29 18.61 -0.69
CA ASP A 189 -15.55 19.67 -0.01
C ASP A 189 -14.03 19.47 -0.08
N LEU A 190 -13.60 18.21 -0.26
CA LEU A 190 -12.19 17.81 -0.34
C LEU A 190 -12.03 16.72 -1.41
N ILE A 191 -11.14 16.95 -2.36
CA ILE A 191 -10.78 15.97 -3.40
C ILE A 191 -9.30 15.64 -3.26
N ILE A 192 -8.96 14.34 -3.36
CA ILE A 192 -7.61 13.77 -3.21
C ILE A 192 -7.25 13.02 -4.48
#